data_e52e919a35f7f84d6231a3e5bcb3a57a
#
_entry.id   e52e919a35f7f84d6231a3e5bcb3a57a
#
_cell.length_a   1.000
_cell.length_b   1.000
_cell.length_c   1.000
_cell.angle_alpha   90.00
_cell.angle_beta   90.00
_cell.angle_gamma   90.00
#
_symmetry.space_group_name_H-M   'P 1'
#
loop_
_entity.id
_entity.type
_entity.pdbx_description
1 polymer ?
#
loop_
_entity_poly.entity_id
_entity_poly.type
_entity_poly.pdbx_seq_one_letter_code
_entity_poly.pdbx_strand_id
1 'polypeptide(L)'
;VQKPTAVLEPASLNVEAGKEATAQVKVTNFTGATYTITANSNDKAATAAVDANGKITVKGVAAGDAKITVTVTMGTETKTLDLAVKVTNGIKITLDKTAVTVYPKSTAAVTASVSGSGTITADSGDKNIATVAVSGKTITVTGVKKGTATITVTYKEGSAEAKATFTVTVAGDVNPREDTKTPLK
;
A
#
# COMPACT_ATOMS: atom_id res chain seq x y z
N VAL A 1 -37.73 15.78 28.54
CA VAL A 1 -36.97 16.10 27.31
C VAL A 1 -35.60 15.36 27.40
N GLN A 2 -35.31 14.52 26.43
CA GLN A 2 -34.03 13.82 26.39
C GLN A 2 -32.90 14.81 26.01
N LYS A 3 -31.77 14.69 26.71
CA LYS A 3 -30.60 15.55 26.46
C LYS A 3 -29.97 15.25 25.08
N PRO A 4 -29.58 16.27 24.30
CA PRO A 4 -28.84 16.07 23.05
C PRO A 4 -27.53 15.31 23.28
N THR A 5 -27.21 14.41 22.37
CA THR A 5 -25.93 13.70 22.38
C THR A 5 -25.28 13.72 21.01
N ALA A 6 -23.94 13.72 20.99
CA ALA A 6 -23.16 13.65 19.77
C ALA A 6 -22.04 12.61 19.94
N VAL A 7 -21.81 11.79 18.92
CA VAL A 7 -20.75 10.78 18.87
C VAL A 7 -20.08 10.76 17.51
N LEU A 8 -18.85 10.28 17.44
CA LEU A 8 -18.11 10.07 16.19
C LEU A 8 -18.16 8.60 15.78
N GLU A 9 -18.43 8.34 14.52
CA GLU A 9 -18.39 7.00 13.92
C GLU A 9 -17.66 7.01 12.56
N PRO A 10 -16.55 6.33 12.44
CA PRO A 10 -15.73 5.76 13.53
C PRO A 10 -15.01 6.86 14.35
N ALA A 11 -14.59 6.55 15.57
CA ALA A 11 -13.80 7.46 16.42
C ALA A 11 -12.30 7.48 16.07
N SER A 12 -11.86 6.61 15.14
CA SER A 12 -10.49 6.57 14.62
C SER A 12 -10.46 6.22 13.15
N LEU A 13 -9.47 6.77 12.44
CA LEU A 13 -9.22 6.52 11.01
C LEU A 13 -7.77 6.13 10.77
N ASN A 14 -7.56 5.14 9.89
CA ASN A 14 -6.28 4.87 9.26
C ASN A 14 -6.36 5.36 7.81
N VAL A 15 -5.43 6.21 7.41
CA VAL A 15 -5.41 6.85 6.09
C VAL A 15 -4.01 6.70 5.49
N GLU A 16 -3.90 6.36 4.22
CA GLU A 16 -2.61 6.44 3.53
C GLU A 16 -2.32 7.88 3.11
N ALA A 17 -1.05 8.27 3.12
CA ALA A 17 -0.62 9.56 2.60
C ALA A 17 -1.08 9.75 1.14
N GLY A 18 -1.71 10.88 0.85
CA GLY A 18 -2.33 11.19 -0.44
C GLY A 18 -3.73 10.62 -0.64
N LYS A 19 -4.29 9.86 0.32
CA LYS A 19 -5.66 9.33 0.28
C LYS A 19 -6.56 10.07 1.26
N GLU A 20 -7.86 9.82 1.14
CA GLU A 20 -8.89 10.37 2.02
C GLU A 20 -9.67 9.26 2.71
N ALA A 21 -10.13 9.54 3.92
CA ALA A 21 -11.06 8.72 4.68
C ALA A 21 -12.09 9.62 5.37
N THR A 22 -13.23 9.07 5.74
CA THR A 22 -14.33 9.84 6.31
C THR A 22 -14.80 9.27 7.64
N ALA A 23 -15.24 10.16 8.53
CA ALA A 23 -15.98 9.86 9.73
C ALA A 23 -17.26 10.69 9.77
N GLN A 24 -18.23 10.26 10.53
CA GLN A 24 -19.53 10.93 10.67
C GLN A 24 -19.80 11.32 12.11
N VAL A 25 -20.16 12.57 12.36
CA VAL A 25 -20.77 12.97 13.63
C VAL A 25 -22.24 12.58 13.60
N LYS A 26 -22.64 11.74 14.54
CA LYS A 26 -24.05 11.39 14.77
C LYS A 26 -24.59 12.17 15.95
N VAL A 27 -25.64 12.94 15.71
CA VAL A 27 -26.37 13.70 16.75
C VAL A 27 -27.72 13.05 16.97
N THR A 28 -28.10 12.87 18.23
CA THR A 28 -29.41 12.36 18.62
C THR A 28 -30.13 13.35 19.53
N ASN A 29 -31.45 13.36 19.48
CA ASN A 29 -32.34 14.25 20.24
C ASN A 29 -32.15 15.76 19.94
N PHE A 30 -31.63 16.11 18.77
CA PHE A 30 -31.45 17.49 18.34
C PHE A 30 -31.43 17.58 16.80
N THR A 31 -32.03 18.67 16.25
CA THR A 31 -32.00 19.02 14.84
C THR A 31 -31.31 20.38 14.65
N GLY A 32 -30.60 20.56 13.53
CA GLY A 32 -29.94 21.83 13.23
C GLY A 32 -28.63 22.03 13.99
N ALA A 33 -27.93 20.94 14.30
CA ALA A 33 -26.56 21.00 14.84
C ALA A 33 -25.58 21.61 13.83
N THR A 34 -24.60 22.35 14.32
CA THR A 34 -23.49 22.86 13.51
C THR A 34 -22.16 22.23 13.93
N TYR A 35 -21.23 22.13 12.99
CA TYR A 35 -19.98 21.39 13.16
C TYR A 35 -18.81 22.29 12.76
N THR A 36 -17.77 22.31 13.58
CA THR A 36 -16.56 23.10 13.29
C THR A 36 -15.33 22.30 13.75
N ILE A 37 -14.31 22.20 12.90
CA ILE A 37 -13.00 21.69 13.33
C ILE A 37 -12.32 22.81 14.11
N THR A 38 -12.08 22.56 15.39
CA THR A 38 -11.50 23.54 16.31
C THR A 38 -10.03 23.32 16.62
N ALA A 39 -9.52 22.09 16.39
CA ALA A 39 -8.09 21.79 16.51
C ALA A 39 -7.67 20.64 15.61
N ASN A 40 -6.41 20.70 15.18
CA ASN A 40 -5.67 19.62 14.55
C ASN A 40 -4.28 19.58 15.20
N SER A 41 -3.95 18.47 15.84
CA SER A 41 -2.67 18.35 16.57
C SER A 41 -1.45 18.24 15.65
N ASN A 42 -1.64 17.87 14.37
CA ASN A 42 -0.56 17.67 13.40
C ASN A 42 -1.06 17.83 11.95
N ASP A 43 -1.07 19.05 11.46
CA ASP A 43 -1.48 19.40 10.09
C ASP A 43 -0.51 18.89 9.01
N LYS A 44 0.73 18.56 9.39
CA LYS A 44 1.72 17.94 8.50
C LYS A 44 1.43 16.45 8.28
N ALA A 45 0.77 15.78 9.22
CA ALA A 45 0.34 14.40 9.03
C ALA A 45 -1.00 14.29 8.33
N ALA A 46 -2.00 15.07 8.74
CA ALA A 46 -3.34 15.03 8.17
C ALA A 46 -4.00 16.41 8.15
N THR A 47 -4.84 16.65 7.15
CA THR A 47 -5.79 17.77 7.13
C THR A 47 -7.21 17.25 7.18
N ALA A 48 -8.15 18.05 7.69
CA ALA A 48 -9.54 17.65 7.80
C ALA A 48 -10.48 18.81 7.50
N ALA A 49 -11.67 18.48 6.96
CA ALA A 49 -12.79 19.39 6.78
C ALA A 49 -14.06 18.70 7.29
N VAL A 50 -15.03 19.48 7.78
CA VAL A 50 -16.35 19.00 8.18
C VAL A 50 -17.41 19.74 7.37
N ASP A 51 -18.41 19.01 6.87
CA ASP A 51 -19.53 19.59 6.15
C ASP A 51 -20.72 19.92 7.08
N ALA A 52 -21.77 20.57 6.51
CA ALA A 52 -22.97 20.94 7.25
C ALA A 52 -23.78 19.74 7.79
N ASN A 53 -23.51 18.53 7.31
CA ASN A 53 -24.16 17.29 7.76
C ASN A 53 -23.32 16.54 8.82
N GLY A 54 -22.18 17.12 9.24
CA GLY A 54 -21.28 16.51 10.21
C GLY A 54 -20.40 15.39 9.64
N LYS A 55 -20.28 15.30 8.31
CA LYS A 55 -19.31 14.41 7.67
C LYS A 55 -17.94 15.04 7.70
N ILE A 56 -16.99 14.34 8.31
CA ILE A 56 -15.60 14.76 8.39
C ILE A 56 -14.83 14.01 7.29
N THR A 57 -14.18 14.77 6.41
CA THR A 57 -13.25 14.24 5.41
C THR A 57 -11.83 14.53 5.87
N VAL A 58 -11.04 13.47 6.08
CA VAL A 58 -9.62 13.54 6.46
C VAL A 58 -8.77 13.16 5.28
N LYS A 59 -7.77 13.98 4.96
CA LYS A 59 -6.76 13.71 3.93
C LYS A 59 -5.42 13.45 4.60
N GLY A 60 -4.82 12.29 4.35
CA GLY A 60 -3.46 11.97 4.75
C GLY A 60 -2.44 12.79 3.95
N VAL A 61 -1.52 13.44 4.63
CA VAL A 61 -0.44 14.26 4.04
C VAL A 61 0.89 13.51 4.10
N ALA A 62 1.32 13.11 5.30
CA ALA A 62 2.53 12.35 5.53
C ALA A 62 2.33 11.39 6.71
N ALA A 63 3.12 10.31 6.77
CA ALA A 63 3.03 9.36 7.87
C ALA A 63 3.20 10.04 9.24
N GLY A 64 2.32 9.70 10.17
CA GLY A 64 2.27 10.27 11.51
C GLY A 64 0.87 10.19 12.10
N ASP A 65 0.78 10.50 13.38
CA ASP A 65 -0.49 10.54 14.09
C ASP A 65 -0.99 11.99 14.16
N ALA A 66 -2.31 12.15 14.04
CA ALA A 66 -3.00 13.42 14.24
C ALA A 66 -4.27 13.19 15.06
N LYS A 67 -4.68 14.19 15.80
CA LYS A 67 -5.95 14.25 16.52
C LYS A 67 -6.75 15.45 16.01
N ILE A 68 -7.90 15.18 15.43
CA ILE A 68 -8.81 16.20 14.92
C ILE A 68 -9.90 16.41 15.95
N THR A 69 -10.01 17.62 16.48
CA THR A 69 -11.07 17.98 17.43
C THR A 69 -12.19 18.69 16.69
N VAL A 70 -13.39 18.16 16.81
CA VAL A 70 -14.61 18.72 16.23
C VAL A 70 -15.50 19.23 17.34
N THR A 71 -15.91 20.48 17.25
CA THR A 71 -16.92 21.05 18.13
C THR A 71 -18.29 20.95 17.44
N VAL A 72 -19.23 20.36 18.16
CA VAL A 72 -20.64 20.21 17.76
C VAL A 72 -21.46 21.17 18.61
N THR A 73 -22.16 22.08 17.97
CA THR A 73 -23.05 23.04 18.66
C THR A 73 -24.51 22.63 18.45
N MET A 74 -25.22 22.46 19.54
CA MET A 74 -26.61 22.00 19.61
C MET A 74 -27.42 23.02 20.41
N GLY A 75 -27.83 24.11 19.76
CA GLY A 75 -28.46 25.26 20.44
C GLY A 75 -27.47 25.96 21.38
N THR A 76 -27.76 25.92 22.67
CA THR A 76 -26.87 26.48 23.72
C THR A 76 -25.83 25.44 24.24
N GLU A 77 -25.97 24.19 23.86
CA GLU A 77 -25.05 23.11 24.25
C GLU A 77 -23.95 22.94 23.22
N THR A 78 -22.73 22.79 23.68
CA THR A 78 -21.57 22.43 22.84
C THR A 78 -20.92 21.14 23.35
N LYS A 79 -20.44 20.33 22.40
CA LYS A 79 -19.66 19.12 22.72
C LYS A 79 -18.46 19.04 21.80
N THR A 80 -17.31 18.72 22.37
CA THR A 80 -16.08 18.42 21.63
C THR A 80 -15.93 16.91 21.46
N LEU A 81 -15.54 16.49 20.25
CA LEU A 81 -15.28 15.10 19.88
C LEU A 81 -13.89 15.01 19.26
N ASP A 82 -13.11 14.03 19.69
CA ASP A 82 -11.76 13.82 19.18
C ASP A 82 -11.76 12.61 18.22
N LEU A 83 -11.31 12.82 16.99
CA LEU A 83 -11.08 11.81 15.97
C LEU A 83 -9.58 11.51 15.95
N ALA A 84 -9.21 10.28 16.32
CA ALA A 84 -7.83 9.81 16.19
C ALA A 84 -7.54 9.46 14.72
N VAL A 85 -6.47 9.99 14.16
CA VAL A 85 -6.06 9.74 12.78
C VAL A 85 -4.65 9.20 12.77
N LYS A 86 -4.45 8.05 12.15
CA LYS A 86 -3.13 7.49 11.85
C LYS A 86 -2.89 7.53 10.36
N VAL A 87 -1.90 8.30 9.92
CA VAL A 87 -1.48 8.34 8.52
C VAL A 87 -0.27 7.43 8.34
N THR A 88 -0.37 6.54 7.35
CA THR A 88 0.72 5.63 6.98
C THR A 88 1.22 5.98 5.58
N ASN A 89 2.49 5.74 5.29
CA ASN A 89 2.95 5.74 3.91
C ASN A 89 2.32 4.54 3.21
N GLY A 90 1.79 4.76 2.01
CA GLY A 90 1.38 3.65 1.14
C GLY A 90 2.58 2.73 0.88
N ILE A 91 2.37 1.41 0.91
CA ILE A 91 3.43 0.47 0.58
C ILE A 91 3.70 0.49 -0.92
N LYS A 92 4.98 0.41 -1.29
CA LYS A 92 5.43 0.45 -2.68
C LYS A 92 6.49 -0.61 -2.93
N ILE A 93 6.42 -1.22 -4.11
CA ILE A 93 7.46 -2.09 -4.64
C ILE A 93 7.86 -1.61 -6.03
N THR A 94 9.16 -1.59 -6.30
CA THR A 94 9.74 -1.37 -7.62
C THR A 94 10.79 -2.44 -7.89
N LEU A 95 11.03 -2.74 -9.15
CA LEU A 95 12.02 -3.73 -9.60
C LEU A 95 13.10 -3.02 -10.42
N ASP A 96 14.34 -3.47 -10.28
CA ASP A 96 15.49 -2.94 -11.03
C ASP A 96 15.44 -3.31 -12.53
N LYS A 97 14.66 -4.34 -12.88
CA LYS A 97 14.46 -4.82 -14.24
C LYS A 97 12.99 -5.13 -14.51
N THR A 98 12.52 -4.78 -15.68
CA THR A 98 11.17 -5.11 -16.19
C THR A 98 11.15 -6.34 -17.08
N ALA A 99 12.32 -6.79 -17.53
CA ALA A 99 12.49 -8.00 -18.32
C ALA A 99 13.88 -8.61 -18.09
N VAL A 100 13.97 -9.92 -18.17
CA VAL A 100 15.23 -10.68 -18.16
C VAL A 100 15.17 -11.78 -19.19
N THR A 101 16.33 -12.11 -19.77
CA THR A 101 16.49 -13.26 -20.66
C THR A 101 17.45 -14.25 -20.00
N VAL A 102 17.05 -15.52 -19.98
CA VAL A 102 17.83 -16.63 -19.45
C VAL A 102 17.83 -17.79 -20.44
N TYR A 103 18.72 -18.74 -20.27
CA TYR A 103 18.73 -20.02 -20.96
C TYR A 103 18.17 -21.13 -20.05
N PRO A 104 17.76 -22.29 -20.59
CA PRO A 104 17.40 -23.43 -19.76
C PRO A 104 18.52 -23.76 -18.77
N LYS A 105 18.17 -24.00 -17.50
CA LYS A 105 19.05 -24.25 -16.35
C LYS A 105 19.94 -23.06 -15.92
N SER A 106 19.91 -21.93 -16.61
CA SER A 106 20.61 -20.72 -16.15
C SER A 106 19.71 -19.82 -15.33
N THR A 107 20.32 -18.92 -14.57
CA THR A 107 19.65 -18.03 -13.64
C THR A 107 19.90 -16.56 -13.95
N ALA A 108 18.95 -15.72 -13.56
CA ALA A 108 19.11 -14.26 -13.52
C ALA A 108 18.51 -13.73 -12.21
N ALA A 109 19.07 -12.63 -11.73
CA ALA A 109 18.57 -11.94 -10.53
C ALA A 109 17.87 -10.64 -10.90
N VAL A 110 16.75 -10.38 -10.22
CA VAL A 110 16.01 -9.12 -10.22
C VAL A 110 15.93 -8.66 -8.77
N THR A 111 16.22 -7.38 -8.53
CA THR A 111 16.21 -6.81 -7.19
C THR A 111 14.95 -5.97 -6.98
N ALA A 112 14.24 -6.23 -5.89
CA ALA A 112 13.11 -5.42 -5.46
C ALA A 112 13.54 -4.32 -4.49
N SER A 113 13.01 -3.11 -4.69
CA SER A 113 13.08 -2.01 -3.73
C SER A 113 11.69 -1.78 -3.15
N VAL A 114 11.59 -1.78 -1.81
CA VAL A 114 10.33 -1.66 -1.08
C VAL A 114 10.40 -0.53 -0.06
N SER A 115 9.25 0.05 0.26
CA SER A 115 9.13 1.20 1.17
C SER A 115 9.23 0.86 2.67
N GLY A 116 9.21 -0.42 3.04
CA GLY A 116 9.19 -0.87 4.44
C GLY A 116 9.96 -2.16 4.66
N SER A 117 9.63 -2.89 5.73
CA SER A 117 10.30 -4.12 6.17
C SER A 117 9.43 -5.39 6.07
N GLY A 118 8.36 -5.33 5.29
CA GLY A 118 7.46 -6.45 5.08
C GLY A 118 8.07 -7.61 4.28
N THR A 119 7.25 -8.56 3.88
CA THR A 119 7.65 -9.80 3.20
C THR A 119 7.49 -9.67 1.69
N ILE A 120 8.50 -10.12 0.95
CA ILE A 120 8.47 -10.24 -0.51
C ILE A 120 8.26 -11.70 -0.89
N THR A 121 7.31 -11.95 -1.78
CA THR A 121 7.08 -13.24 -2.43
C THR A 121 7.06 -13.07 -3.94
N ALA A 122 7.37 -14.12 -4.68
CA ALA A 122 7.27 -14.10 -6.14
C ALA A 122 6.64 -15.40 -6.64
N ASP A 123 5.86 -15.31 -7.71
CA ASP A 123 5.29 -16.46 -8.37
C ASP A 123 5.44 -16.33 -9.89
N SER A 124 5.66 -17.47 -10.56
CA SER A 124 5.74 -17.56 -12.01
C SER A 124 4.36 -17.92 -12.59
N GLY A 125 3.94 -17.15 -13.58
CA GLY A 125 2.72 -17.45 -14.34
C GLY A 125 2.80 -18.75 -15.14
N ASP A 126 4.02 -19.22 -15.44
CA ASP A 126 4.24 -20.56 -16.03
C ASP A 126 5.54 -21.18 -15.52
N LYS A 127 5.41 -22.10 -14.57
CA LYS A 127 6.54 -22.81 -13.94
C LYS A 127 7.23 -23.82 -14.87
N ASN A 128 6.58 -24.20 -15.97
CA ASN A 128 7.21 -25.03 -17.01
C ASN A 128 8.19 -24.24 -17.88
N ILE A 129 8.06 -22.91 -17.91
CA ILE A 129 8.95 -22.00 -18.64
C ILE A 129 10.04 -21.46 -17.72
N ALA A 130 9.65 -20.92 -16.56
CA ALA A 130 10.59 -20.38 -15.60
C ALA A 130 10.09 -20.55 -14.15
N THR A 131 11.01 -20.83 -13.24
CA THR A 131 10.75 -20.87 -11.80
C THR A 131 11.43 -19.70 -11.10
N VAL A 132 10.96 -19.36 -9.88
CA VAL A 132 11.51 -18.26 -9.08
C VAL A 132 11.76 -18.69 -7.64
N ALA A 133 12.78 -18.11 -7.05
CA ALA A 133 13.08 -18.17 -5.62
C ALA A 133 13.36 -16.77 -5.10
N VAL A 134 12.93 -16.47 -3.86
CA VAL A 134 13.12 -15.17 -3.22
C VAL A 134 14.04 -15.32 -2.03
N SER A 135 15.07 -14.47 -1.96
CA SER A 135 15.97 -14.35 -0.81
C SER A 135 16.12 -12.87 -0.46
N GLY A 136 15.52 -12.45 0.65
CA GLY A 136 15.46 -11.04 1.04
C GLY A 136 14.77 -10.19 -0.03
N LYS A 137 15.52 -9.29 -0.67
CA LYS A 137 15.05 -8.42 -1.76
C LYS A 137 15.42 -8.92 -3.15
N THR A 138 16.10 -10.07 -3.25
CA THR A 138 16.54 -10.64 -4.52
C THR A 138 15.59 -11.74 -4.98
N ILE A 139 15.10 -11.62 -6.19
CA ILE A 139 14.30 -12.62 -6.90
C ILE A 139 15.21 -13.31 -7.91
N THR A 140 15.50 -14.58 -7.70
CA THR A 140 16.29 -15.41 -8.63
C THR A 140 15.36 -16.18 -9.52
N VAL A 141 15.47 -15.97 -10.82
CA VAL A 141 14.75 -16.69 -11.86
C VAL A 141 15.61 -17.79 -12.41
N THR A 142 15.04 -18.98 -12.61
CA THR A 142 15.69 -20.12 -13.29
C THR A 142 14.90 -20.47 -14.53
N GLY A 143 15.56 -20.49 -15.70
CA GLY A 143 14.96 -20.94 -16.96
C GLY A 143 14.73 -22.46 -16.95
N VAL A 144 13.56 -22.90 -17.38
CA VAL A 144 13.21 -24.33 -17.48
C VAL A 144 13.11 -24.76 -18.94
N LYS A 145 12.29 -24.10 -19.73
CA LYS A 145 12.04 -24.42 -21.13
C LYS A 145 11.85 -23.15 -21.93
N LYS A 146 12.24 -23.16 -23.20
CA LYS A 146 12.03 -22.05 -24.14
C LYS A 146 10.59 -21.54 -24.09
N GLY A 147 10.42 -20.23 -23.93
CA GLY A 147 9.14 -19.55 -23.83
C GLY A 147 9.25 -18.23 -23.09
N THR A 148 8.10 -17.67 -22.77
CA THR A 148 7.99 -16.41 -22.02
C THR A 148 7.04 -16.61 -20.83
N ALA A 149 7.46 -16.19 -19.65
CA ALA A 149 6.63 -16.22 -18.45
C ALA A 149 6.61 -14.83 -17.79
N THR A 150 5.49 -14.46 -17.20
CA THR A 150 5.37 -13.27 -16.36
C THR A 150 5.59 -13.67 -14.91
N ILE A 151 6.49 -12.97 -14.24
CA ILE A 151 6.72 -13.13 -12.81
C ILE A 151 5.98 -12.01 -12.08
N THR A 152 5.17 -12.38 -11.11
CA THR A 152 4.50 -11.43 -10.20
C THR A 152 5.22 -11.43 -8.87
N VAL A 153 5.72 -10.27 -8.48
CA VAL A 153 6.37 -10.05 -7.18
C VAL A 153 5.38 -9.30 -6.29
N THR A 154 5.10 -9.85 -5.12
CA THR A 154 4.17 -9.29 -4.14
C THR A 154 4.93 -8.90 -2.89
N TYR A 155 4.75 -7.65 -2.46
CA TYR A 155 5.22 -7.13 -1.19
C TYR A 155 4.05 -6.95 -0.24
N LYS A 156 4.15 -7.49 0.97
CA LYS A 156 3.14 -7.37 2.03
C LYS A 156 3.74 -6.80 3.30
N GLU A 157 3.03 -5.85 3.89
CA GLU A 157 3.33 -5.29 5.21
C GLU A 157 2.03 -5.12 5.99
N GLY A 158 1.83 -5.94 7.02
CA GLY A 158 0.54 -6.05 7.70
C GLY A 158 -0.56 -6.52 6.75
N SER A 159 -1.64 -5.76 6.66
CA SER A 159 -2.76 -6.01 5.73
C SER A 159 -2.58 -5.38 4.35
N ALA A 160 -1.57 -4.52 4.17
CA ALA A 160 -1.32 -3.83 2.91
C ALA A 160 -0.51 -4.72 1.94
N GLU A 161 -0.81 -4.60 0.64
CA GLU A 161 -0.17 -5.37 -0.43
C GLU A 161 0.15 -4.45 -1.62
N ALA A 162 1.36 -4.59 -2.17
CA ALA A 162 1.78 -3.97 -3.42
C ALA A 162 2.37 -5.02 -4.35
N LYS A 163 2.14 -4.89 -5.65
CA LYS A 163 2.62 -5.83 -6.67
C LYS A 163 3.42 -5.12 -7.76
N ALA A 164 4.41 -5.82 -8.27
CA ALA A 164 5.14 -5.46 -9.48
C ALA A 164 5.35 -6.73 -10.32
N THR A 165 5.47 -6.58 -11.62
CA THR A 165 5.68 -7.70 -12.55
C THR A 165 6.89 -7.45 -13.43
N PHE A 166 7.52 -8.53 -13.87
CA PHE A 166 8.51 -8.50 -14.92
C PHE A 166 8.39 -9.73 -15.83
N THR A 167 8.90 -9.61 -17.05
CA THR A 167 8.85 -10.67 -18.04
C THR A 167 10.15 -11.47 -18.05
N VAL A 168 10.05 -12.78 -18.07
CA VAL A 168 11.18 -13.70 -18.29
C VAL A 168 11.05 -14.32 -19.66
N THR A 169 12.07 -14.17 -20.49
CA THR A 169 12.21 -14.88 -21.74
C THR A 169 13.27 -15.97 -21.58
N VAL A 170 12.87 -17.22 -21.70
CA VAL A 170 13.81 -18.32 -21.78
C VAL A 170 14.12 -18.58 -23.25
N ALA A 171 15.37 -18.27 -23.64
CA ALA A 171 15.86 -18.47 -25.01
C ALA A 171 16.02 -19.98 -25.33
N GLY A 172 16.28 -20.33 -26.59
CA GLY A 172 16.51 -21.74 -26.98
C GLY A 172 17.80 -22.31 -26.42
N ASP A 173 18.02 -23.60 -26.62
CA ASP A 173 19.02 -24.45 -25.94
C ASP A 173 20.51 -24.08 -26.13
N VAL A 174 20.85 -22.99 -26.79
CA VAL A 174 22.24 -22.61 -27.00
C VAL A 174 22.65 -21.56 -25.97
N ASN A 175 23.30 -22.01 -24.88
CA ASN A 175 24.02 -21.12 -23.99
C ASN A 175 25.37 -20.77 -24.64
N PRO A 176 25.64 -19.53 -25.07
CA PRO A 176 26.90 -19.16 -25.72
C PRO A 176 28.16 -19.43 -24.86
N ARG A 177 27.99 -19.65 -23.55
CA ARG A 177 29.09 -19.95 -22.62
C ARG A 177 29.45 -21.44 -22.56
N GLU A 178 28.60 -22.35 -23.03
CA GLU A 178 28.87 -23.79 -23.04
C GLU A 178 29.50 -24.27 -24.36
N ASP A 179 29.40 -23.47 -25.44
CA ASP A 179 29.91 -23.86 -26.78
C ASP A 179 31.42 -23.58 -26.96
N THR A 180 32.14 -23.17 -25.93
CA THR A 180 33.62 -23.01 -25.99
C THR A 180 34.40 -24.30 -25.66
N LYS A 181 33.74 -25.45 -25.53
CA LYS A 181 34.39 -26.76 -25.31
C LYS A 181 34.28 -27.69 -26.51
N THR A 182 34.52 -27.19 -27.72
CA THR A 182 34.83 -28.08 -28.85
C THR A 182 36.33 -28.34 -28.82
N PRO A 183 36.79 -29.57 -28.58
CA PRO A 183 38.23 -29.88 -28.71
C PRO A 183 38.62 -29.76 -30.18
N LEU A 184 39.58 -28.89 -30.45
CA LEU A 184 40.30 -28.94 -31.74
C LEU A 184 40.91 -30.33 -31.91
N LYS A 185 40.54 -31.02 -32.97
CA LYS A 185 41.23 -32.20 -33.45
C LYS A 185 42.53 -31.81 -34.11
#